data_91adb5df5aa86460a26d078bc3b1af08
#
_entry.id   91adb5df5aa86460a26d078bc3b1af08
#
_cell.length_a   1.000
_cell.length_b   1.000
_cell.length_c   1.000
_cell.angle_alpha   90.00
_cell.angle_beta   90.00
_cell.angle_gamma   90.00
#
_symmetry.space_group_name_H-M   'P 1'
#
loop_
_entity.id
_entity.type
_entity.pdbx_description
1 polymer ?
#
loop_
_entity_poly.entity_id
_entity_poly.type
_entity_poly.pdbx_seq_one_letter_code
_entity_poly.pdbx_strand_id
1 'polypeptide(L)'
;MTGLVSCDNAELKYDDVTGPGRLFLNEAVGTAKSVSFVIPDDGSVYTVTPRISKPLGRDLKLTVYVDEKALDEYNKQNNTSYTLLPNTNYEFESSAVIPAGKVVSNPVTITLHPLTTEQNKTGFVHALPIAVKAEGEAMQVLEGADAFVLAATPVPYSNVVEITGNSYLQTRFAEDYKLSSWTFETLFNPSQIYTGNTTTWLASAIGYYEQGGTKIIQDGFMLRLGDSGGGTKNSLINGMVSRSGKQISSIPLQSNIWHHIAIVCDEGDITLYVNGNVGYTAKSGYAATQFYALNGIRFGNESASGNLGSLRYRYCQVRFWSVARSVEELNNNRYAVPADTPGLLGYWKLNEYTEGKAMVPGSSVKCIEEDTPMTETETYLFKDATGKQPDALIHRASANTPYIFTPDKRIEVGYTWDGVLAQ
;
A
#
# COMPACT_ATOMS: atom_id res chain seq x y z
N MET A 1 9.70 -25.39 40.54
CA MET A 1 8.37 -25.95 40.36
C MET A 1 7.41 -24.76 40.15
N THR A 2 7.18 -24.45 38.89
CA THR A 2 6.21 -23.42 38.48
C THR A 2 4.99 -24.15 37.93
N GLY A 3 3.91 -24.10 38.67
CA GLY A 3 2.65 -24.74 38.32
C GLY A 3 2.02 -24.05 37.10
N LEU A 4 1.79 -24.83 36.06
CA LEU A 4 0.89 -24.49 34.96
C LEU A 4 -0.54 -24.43 35.55
N VAL A 5 -1.11 -23.23 35.60
CA VAL A 5 -2.55 -23.06 35.82
C VAL A 5 -3.22 -23.47 34.52
N SER A 6 -3.77 -24.68 34.50
CA SER A 6 -4.74 -25.11 33.51
C SER A 6 -5.95 -24.20 33.61
N CYS A 7 -6.31 -23.48 32.57
CA CYS A 7 -7.64 -22.90 32.43
C CYS A 7 -8.61 -24.10 32.37
N ASP A 8 -9.25 -24.44 33.48
CA ASP A 8 -10.39 -25.29 33.46
C ASP A 8 -11.42 -24.77 32.47
N ASN A 9 -11.83 -25.63 31.55
CA ASN A 9 -13.02 -25.44 30.75
C ASN A 9 -14.18 -25.19 31.73
N ALA A 10 -14.52 -23.94 31.97
CA ALA A 10 -15.78 -23.61 32.59
C ALA A 10 -16.86 -24.16 31.65
N GLU A 11 -17.38 -25.34 31.92
CA GLU A 11 -18.65 -25.79 31.39
C GLU A 11 -19.66 -24.72 31.78
N LEU A 12 -19.97 -23.82 30.86
CA LEU A 12 -21.12 -22.93 30.95
C LEU A 12 -22.33 -23.85 31.11
N LYS A 13 -22.79 -24.03 32.35
CA LYS A 13 -24.06 -24.71 32.62
C LYS A 13 -25.13 -23.91 31.90
N TYR A 14 -25.76 -24.52 30.94
CA TYR A 14 -26.77 -23.92 30.05
C TYR A 14 -27.95 -23.26 30.81
N ASP A 15 -28.13 -23.55 32.09
CA ASP A 15 -29.24 -23.05 32.91
C ASP A 15 -29.03 -21.62 33.45
N ASP A 16 -27.80 -21.08 33.45
CA ASP A 16 -27.52 -19.76 34.01
C ASP A 16 -27.53 -18.61 33.01
N VAL A 17 -27.72 -18.85 31.70
CA VAL A 17 -27.77 -17.80 30.69
C VAL A 17 -29.20 -17.27 30.52
N THR A 18 -29.57 -16.26 31.30
CA THR A 18 -30.89 -15.63 31.33
C THR A 18 -31.17 -14.64 30.22
N GLY A 19 -30.82 -14.88 28.97
CA GLY A 19 -31.08 -13.99 27.84
C GLY A 19 -31.68 -14.76 26.65
N PRO A 20 -32.26 -14.05 25.65
CA PRO A 20 -32.68 -14.68 24.40
C PRO A 20 -31.49 -15.27 23.66
N GLY A 21 -31.72 -16.39 22.96
CA GLY A 21 -30.69 -16.98 22.10
C GLY A 21 -30.19 -15.95 21.04
N ARG A 22 -28.89 -15.98 20.73
CA ARG A 22 -28.28 -15.07 19.76
C ARG A 22 -27.77 -15.84 18.55
N LEU A 23 -28.00 -15.31 17.35
CA LEU A 23 -27.54 -15.84 16.09
C LEU A 23 -26.17 -15.26 15.76
N PHE A 24 -25.25 -16.04 15.17
CA PHE A 24 -23.91 -15.60 14.77
C PHE A 24 -23.28 -16.54 13.74
N LEU A 25 -22.24 -16.07 13.07
CA LEU A 25 -21.35 -16.90 12.26
C LEU A 25 -20.19 -17.41 13.13
N ASN A 26 -19.92 -18.70 13.08
CA ASN A 26 -18.83 -19.30 13.85
C ASN A 26 -17.46 -18.67 13.52
N GLU A 27 -17.25 -18.36 12.24
CA GLU A 27 -16.02 -17.79 11.69
C GLU A 27 -15.79 -16.34 12.16
N ALA A 28 -16.87 -15.63 12.54
CA ALA A 28 -16.81 -14.26 13.04
C ALA A 28 -16.67 -14.15 14.57
N VAL A 29 -16.56 -15.28 15.28
CA VAL A 29 -16.33 -15.28 16.73
C VAL A 29 -14.87 -15.02 17.04
N GLY A 30 -14.60 -14.07 17.94
CA GLY A 30 -13.23 -13.66 18.29
C GLY A 30 -12.80 -12.35 17.64
N THR A 31 -11.51 -12.13 17.51
CA THR A 31 -10.92 -10.90 16.98
C THR A 31 -10.82 -10.89 15.44
N ALA A 32 -10.69 -12.05 14.82
CA ALA A 32 -10.60 -12.15 13.36
C ALA A 32 -12.00 -12.05 12.74
N LYS A 33 -12.28 -10.93 12.09
CA LYS A 33 -13.54 -10.67 11.37
C LYS A 33 -13.42 -10.90 9.86
N SER A 34 -12.26 -11.33 9.43
CA SER A 34 -11.97 -11.56 8.01
C SER A 34 -10.89 -12.61 7.81
N VAL A 35 -10.83 -13.11 6.60
CA VAL A 35 -9.70 -13.88 6.07
C VAL A 35 -9.30 -13.30 4.72
N SER A 36 -7.99 -13.12 4.50
CA SER A 36 -7.44 -12.66 3.22
C SER A 36 -6.68 -13.78 2.53
N PHE A 37 -6.90 -13.93 1.23
CA PHE A 37 -6.28 -14.98 0.42
C PHE A 37 -6.30 -14.63 -1.06
N VAL A 38 -5.42 -15.25 -1.84
CA VAL A 38 -5.45 -15.21 -3.29
C VAL A 38 -6.33 -16.36 -3.77
N ILE A 39 -7.30 -16.08 -4.64
CA ILE A 39 -8.11 -17.13 -5.27
C ILE A 39 -7.25 -17.76 -6.39
N PRO A 40 -6.93 -19.07 -6.32
CA PRO A 40 -6.20 -19.78 -7.38
C PRO A 40 -6.96 -19.77 -8.72
N ASP A 41 -6.24 -20.05 -9.82
CA ASP A 41 -6.83 -20.07 -11.17
C ASP A 41 -7.95 -21.12 -11.36
N ASP A 42 -7.94 -22.19 -10.56
CA ASP A 42 -8.97 -23.23 -10.52
C ASP A 42 -10.11 -22.92 -9.49
N GLY A 43 -10.06 -21.74 -8.88
CA GLY A 43 -11.03 -21.32 -7.88
C GLY A 43 -10.68 -21.77 -6.46
N SER A 44 -11.57 -21.48 -5.53
CA SER A 44 -11.44 -21.86 -4.13
C SER A 44 -12.83 -22.11 -3.50
N VAL A 45 -12.84 -22.78 -2.37
CA VAL A 45 -14.06 -23.05 -1.61
C VAL A 45 -13.84 -22.55 -0.18
N TYR A 46 -14.81 -21.82 0.34
CA TYR A 46 -14.86 -21.42 1.73
C TYR A 46 -16.18 -21.87 2.35
N THR A 47 -16.19 -22.10 3.66
CA THR A 47 -17.38 -22.55 4.37
C THR A 47 -17.68 -21.65 5.54
N VAL A 48 -18.93 -21.21 5.67
CA VAL A 48 -19.42 -20.49 6.83
C VAL A 48 -20.48 -21.32 7.57
N THR A 49 -20.49 -21.19 8.89
CA THR A 49 -21.31 -22.04 9.76
C THR A 49 -22.16 -21.19 10.71
N PRO A 50 -23.41 -20.89 10.34
CA PRO A 50 -24.36 -20.24 11.24
C PRO A 50 -24.61 -21.04 12.55
N ARG A 51 -24.66 -20.31 13.66
CA ARG A 51 -24.88 -20.87 14.99
C ARG A 51 -25.83 -20.02 15.82
N ILE A 52 -26.45 -20.65 16.83
CA ILE A 52 -27.20 -19.97 17.90
C ILE A 52 -26.60 -20.30 19.26
N SER A 53 -26.68 -19.37 20.18
CA SER A 53 -26.16 -19.56 21.55
C SER A 53 -26.98 -20.51 22.43
N LYS A 54 -28.22 -20.76 22.05
CA LYS A 54 -29.14 -21.69 22.80
C LYS A 54 -29.97 -22.51 21.82
N PRO A 55 -30.18 -23.81 22.06
CA PRO A 55 -31.03 -24.66 21.23
C PRO A 55 -32.50 -24.22 21.28
N LEU A 56 -33.19 -24.36 20.16
CA LEU A 56 -34.63 -24.15 20.05
C LEU A 56 -35.37 -25.49 19.98
N GLY A 57 -36.60 -25.54 20.46
CA GLY A 57 -37.46 -26.72 20.35
C GLY A 57 -38.04 -27.00 18.95
N ARG A 58 -37.60 -26.25 17.94
CA ARG A 58 -38.03 -26.34 16.53
C ARG A 58 -36.87 -26.04 15.61
N ASP A 59 -37.03 -26.41 14.36
CA ASP A 59 -36.06 -26.01 13.30
C ASP A 59 -36.05 -24.49 13.12
N LEU A 60 -34.86 -23.92 12.98
CA LEU A 60 -34.66 -22.52 12.67
C LEU A 60 -34.15 -22.42 11.25
N LYS A 61 -34.94 -21.81 10.35
CA LYS A 61 -34.52 -21.48 9.00
C LYS A 61 -33.74 -20.18 8.99
N LEU A 62 -32.66 -20.17 8.25
CA LEU A 62 -31.74 -19.04 8.16
C LEU A 62 -31.50 -18.67 6.69
N THR A 63 -31.27 -17.40 6.45
CA THR A 63 -30.75 -16.89 5.18
C THR A 63 -29.32 -16.39 5.42
N VAL A 64 -28.36 -16.93 4.66
CA VAL A 64 -27.02 -16.39 4.51
C VAL A 64 -27.02 -15.47 3.30
N TYR A 65 -26.46 -14.27 3.43
CA TYR A 65 -26.54 -13.25 2.38
C TYR A 65 -25.29 -12.36 2.38
N VAL A 66 -25.11 -11.60 1.28
CA VAL A 66 -24.05 -10.59 1.18
C VAL A 66 -24.54 -9.29 1.79
N ASP A 67 -23.79 -8.74 2.75
CA ASP A 67 -24.12 -7.49 3.43
C ASP A 67 -23.10 -6.40 3.12
N GLU A 68 -23.43 -5.55 2.16
CA GLU A 68 -22.57 -4.42 1.75
C GLU A 68 -22.31 -3.44 2.89
N LYS A 69 -23.26 -3.26 3.82
CA LYS A 69 -23.07 -2.38 4.98
C LYS A 69 -22.01 -2.90 5.93
N ALA A 70 -21.97 -4.24 6.11
CA ALA A 70 -20.92 -4.86 6.92
C ALA A 70 -19.52 -4.65 6.30
N LEU A 71 -19.40 -4.57 4.97
CA LEU A 71 -18.14 -4.19 4.31
C LEU A 71 -17.76 -2.74 4.57
N ASP A 72 -18.72 -1.82 4.49
CA ASP A 72 -18.48 -0.40 4.77
C ASP A 72 -18.01 -0.19 6.22
N GLU A 73 -18.66 -0.87 7.16
CA GLU A 73 -18.29 -0.85 8.58
C GLU A 73 -16.88 -1.45 8.80
N TYR A 74 -16.60 -2.60 8.16
CA TYR A 74 -15.29 -3.22 8.21
C TYR A 74 -14.19 -2.28 7.69
N ASN A 75 -14.41 -1.68 6.51
CA ASN A 75 -13.46 -0.73 5.92
C ASN A 75 -13.17 0.45 6.85
N LYS A 76 -14.22 1.01 7.46
CA LYS A 76 -14.09 2.13 8.40
C LYS A 76 -13.31 1.74 9.68
N GLN A 77 -13.60 0.57 10.25
CA GLN A 77 -12.97 0.10 11.49
C GLN A 77 -11.50 -0.28 11.29
N ASN A 78 -11.13 -0.79 10.10
CA ASN A 78 -9.81 -1.33 9.81
C ASN A 78 -8.98 -0.42 8.89
N ASN A 79 -9.47 0.80 8.57
CA ASN A 79 -8.81 1.73 7.63
C ASN A 79 -8.46 1.05 6.29
N THR A 80 -9.35 0.18 5.79
CA THR A 80 -9.21 -0.50 4.51
C THR A 80 -10.04 0.18 3.42
N SER A 81 -9.74 -0.12 2.15
CA SER A 81 -10.49 0.35 0.98
C SER A 81 -10.92 -0.84 0.11
N TYR A 82 -11.42 -1.90 0.75
CA TYR A 82 -11.87 -3.08 0.04
C TYR A 82 -13.13 -2.78 -0.77
N THR A 83 -13.15 -3.28 -1.99
CA THR A 83 -14.33 -3.17 -2.87
C THR A 83 -15.16 -4.44 -2.83
N LEU A 84 -16.45 -4.34 -3.07
CA LEU A 84 -17.31 -5.52 -3.08
C LEU A 84 -16.86 -6.50 -4.19
N LEU A 85 -16.75 -7.79 -3.85
CA LEU A 85 -16.48 -8.84 -4.83
C LEU A 85 -17.69 -8.98 -5.77
N PRO A 86 -17.52 -8.84 -7.09
CA PRO A 86 -18.63 -8.96 -8.03
C PRO A 86 -19.30 -10.34 -7.95
N ASN A 87 -20.61 -10.37 -8.19
CA ASN A 87 -21.41 -11.59 -8.11
C ASN A 87 -21.03 -12.68 -9.13
N THR A 88 -20.24 -12.32 -10.14
CA THR A 88 -19.65 -13.27 -11.09
C THR A 88 -18.48 -14.07 -10.52
N ASN A 89 -17.94 -13.64 -9.37
CA ASN A 89 -16.78 -14.25 -8.73
C ASN A 89 -17.12 -15.17 -7.55
N TYR A 90 -18.41 -15.40 -7.28
CA TYR A 90 -18.82 -16.31 -6.23
C TYR A 90 -20.20 -16.91 -6.47
N GLU A 91 -20.45 -18.06 -5.84
CA GLU A 91 -21.75 -18.69 -5.76
C GLU A 91 -21.91 -19.42 -4.43
N PHE A 92 -23.11 -19.41 -3.86
CA PHE A 92 -23.49 -20.19 -2.68
C PHE A 92 -25.00 -20.30 -2.57
N GLU A 93 -25.45 -21.36 -1.87
CA GLU A 93 -26.85 -21.49 -1.49
C GLU A 93 -27.13 -20.65 -0.24
N SER A 94 -28.10 -19.75 -0.33
CA SER A 94 -28.41 -18.80 0.75
C SER A 94 -29.14 -19.44 1.94
N SER A 95 -29.67 -20.65 1.80
CA SER A 95 -30.49 -21.31 2.80
C SER A 95 -29.68 -22.18 3.76
N ALA A 96 -29.87 -22.01 5.06
CA ALA A 96 -29.34 -22.88 6.08
C ALA A 96 -30.41 -23.23 7.13
N VAL A 97 -30.27 -24.35 7.82
CA VAL A 97 -31.20 -24.78 8.86
C VAL A 97 -30.44 -25.23 10.10
N ILE A 98 -30.84 -24.74 11.26
CA ILE A 98 -30.44 -25.30 12.55
C ILE A 98 -31.55 -26.21 13.01
N PRO A 99 -31.33 -27.55 13.08
CA PRO A 99 -32.38 -28.50 13.51
C PRO A 99 -32.82 -28.30 14.97
N ALA A 100 -34.02 -28.67 15.26
CA ALA A 100 -34.56 -28.67 16.64
C ALA A 100 -33.60 -29.33 17.63
N GLY A 101 -33.34 -28.68 18.74
CA GLY A 101 -32.41 -29.15 19.78
C GLY A 101 -30.95 -29.04 19.47
N LYS A 102 -30.57 -28.46 18.28
CA LYS A 102 -29.20 -28.20 17.91
C LYS A 102 -28.87 -26.70 17.97
N VAL A 103 -27.58 -26.39 18.01
CA VAL A 103 -27.05 -25.01 18.04
C VAL A 103 -26.20 -24.65 16.79
N VAL A 104 -26.08 -25.58 15.87
CA VAL A 104 -25.24 -25.44 14.65
C VAL A 104 -26.07 -25.82 13.44
N SER A 105 -25.97 -25.03 12.37
CA SER A 105 -26.61 -25.36 11.08
C SER A 105 -25.77 -26.37 10.29
N ASN A 106 -26.34 -26.87 9.19
CA ASN A 106 -25.51 -27.33 8.11
C ASN A 106 -24.59 -26.19 7.63
N PRO A 107 -23.31 -26.50 7.27
CA PRO A 107 -22.40 -25.49 6.74
C PRO A 107 -22.89 -24.99 5.37
N VAL A 108 -22.67 -23.70 5.12
CA VAL A 108 -22.90 -23.09 3.79
C VAL A 108 -21.58 -22.97 3.07
N THR A 109 -21.49 -23.66 1.93
CA THR A 109 -20.31 -23.66 1.08
C THR A 109 -20.38 -22.51 0.10
N ILE A 110 -19.32 -21.70 0.03
CA ILE A 110 -19.14 -20.60 -0.88
C ILE A 110 -18.08 -21.00 -1.89
N THR A 111 -18.43 -21.11 -3.14
CA THR A 111 -17.48 -21.31 -4.25
C THR A 111 -17.01 -19.95 -4.70
N LEU A 112 -15.70 -19.77 -4.80
CA LEU A 112 -15.06 -18.54 -5.25
C LEU A 112 -14.36 -18.78 -6.57
N HIS A 113 -14.65 -17.91 -7.55
CA HIS A 113 -14.03 -17.94 -8.87
C HIS A 113 -12.87 -16.94 -8.94
N PRO A 114 -11.82 -17.22 -9.72
CA PRO A 114 -10.65 -16.36 -9.85
C PRO A 114 -11.02 -14.93 -10.22
N LEU A 115 -10.21 -13.97 -9.73
CA LEU A 115 -10.31 -12.59 -10.17
C LEU A 115 -9.94 -12.50 -11.65
N THR A 116 -10.69 -11.72 -12.40
CA THR A 116 -10.37 -11.44 -13.80
C THR A 116 -9.08 -10.62 -13.91
N THR A 117 -8.46 -10.60 -15.09
CA THR A 117 -7.29 -9.76 -15.37
C THR A 117 -7.55 -8.31 -15.04
N GLU A 118 -8.73 -7.79 -15.39
CA GLU A 118 -9.09 -6.39 -15.13
C GLU A 118 -9.25 -6.11 -13.62
N GLN A 119 -9.85 -7.03 -12.87
CA GLN A 119 -9.93 -6.92 -11.40
C GLN A 119 -8.54 -6.93 -10.76
N ASN A 120 -7.66 -7.84 -11.19
CA ASN A 120 -6.27 -7.91 -10.71
C ASN A 120 -5.49 -6.61 -11.01
N LYS A 121 -5.69 -5.98 -12.18
CA LYS A 121 -5.05 -4.72 -12.57
C LYS A 121 -5.46 -3.54 -11.70
N THR A 122 -6.63 -3.58 -11.06
CA THR A 122 -7.05 -2.49 -10.16
C THR A 122 -6.13 -2.36 -8.95
N GLY A 123 -5.53 -3.46 -8.48
CA GLY A 123 -4.77 -3.54 -7.24
C GLY A 123 -5.64 -3.49 -5.98
N PHE A 124 -6.96 -3.36 -6.11
CA PHE A 124 -7.88 -3.37 -4.97
C PHE A 124 -8.16 -4.79 -4.48
N VAL A 125 -8.25 -4.95 -3.17
CA VAL A 125 -8.80 -6.15 -2.56
C VAL A 125 -10.30 -6.18 -2.79
N HIS A 126 -10.81 -7.29 -3.32
CA HIS A 126 -12.23 -7.52 -3.52
C HIS A 126 -12.76 -8.38 -2.38
N ALA A 127 -13.77 -7.90 -1.65
CA ALA A 127 -14.22 -8.56 -0.45
C ALA A 127 -15.68 -9.01 -0.54
N LEU A 128 -15.96 -10.19 -0.02
CA LEU A 128 -17.30 -10.76 0.08
C LEU A 128 -17.73 -10.76 1.56
N PRO A 129 -18.54 -9.81 2.01
CA PRO A 129 -19.08 -9.76 3.35
C PRO A 129 -20.29 -10.69 3.47
N ILE A 130 -20.13 -11.79 4.19
CA ILE A 130 -21.18 -12.77 4.41
C ILE A 130 -21.84 -12.53 5.78
N ALA A 131 -23.14 -12.41 5.79
CA ALA A 131 -23.95 -12.24 6.99
C ALA A 131 -25.07 -13.29 7.08
N VAL A 132 -25.69 -13.39 8.26
CA VAL A 132 -26.76 -14.36 8.53
C VAL A 132 -27.95 -13.69 9.21
N LYS A 133 -29.16 -14.11 8.85
CA LYS A 133 -30.42 -13.71 9.51
C LYS A 133 -31.38 -14.89 9.64
N ALA A 134 -32.24 -14.82 10.64
CA ALA A 134 -33.32 -15.80 10.82
C ALA A 134 -34.50 -15.45 9.91
N GLU A 135 -35.18 -16.46 9.36
CA GLU A 135 -36.41 -16.31 8.59
C GLU A 135 -37.64 -16.28 9.50
N GLY A 136 -38.53 -15.36 9.20
CA GLY A 136 -39.87 -15.32 9.83
C GLY A 136 -39.92 -14.84 11.27
N GLU A 137 -38.80 -14.54 11.90
CA GLU A 137 -38.73 -14.00 13.28
C GLU A 137 -37.53 -13.10 13.48
N ALA A 138 -37.69 -12.07 14.32
CA ALA A 138 -36.59 -11.20 14.73
C ALA A 138 -35.74 -11.92 15.79
N MET A 139 -34.65 -12.54 15.39
CA MET A 139 -33.68 -13.10 16.32
C MET A 139 -32.55 -12.10 16.54
N GLN A 140 -32.15 -11.91 17.80
CA GLN A 140 -30.98 -11.05 18.08
C GLN A 140 -29.71 -11.70 17.54
N VAL A 141 -28.91 -10.92 16.86
CA VAL A 141 -27.55 -11.32 16.45
C VAL A 141 -26.53 -11.00 17.54
N LEU A 142 -25.49 -11.81 17.62
CA LEU A 142 -24.37 -11.53 18.51
C LEU A 142 -23.56 -10.38 17.88
N GLU A 143 -23.53 -9.26 18.61
CA GLU A 143 -22.82 -8.05 18.13
C GLU A 143 -21.38 -8.37 17.71
N GLY A 144 -21.02 -7.93 16.51
CA GLY A 144 -19.71 -8.15 15.92
C GLY A 144 -19.41 -9.60 15.49
N ALA A 145 -20.41 -10.52 15.50
CA ALA A 145 -20.26 -11.87 14.98
C ALA A 145 -21.37 -12.27 14.00
N ASP A 146 -22.11 -11.31 13.51
CA ASP A 146 -23.18 -11.43 12.53
C ASP A 146 -22.70 -11.43 11.08
N ALA A 147 -21.48 -10.92 10.84
CA ALA A 147 -20.87 -10.89 9.52
C ALA A 147 -19.39 -11.29 9.55
N PHE A 148 -18.93 -11.87 8.44
CA PHE A 148 -17.53 -12.27 8.20
C PHE A 148 -17.09 -11.88 6.80
N VAL A 149 -15.87 -11.33 6.65
CA VAL A 149 -15.37 -10.80 5.38
C VAL A 149 -14.36 -11.75 4.75
N LEU A 150 -14.68 -12.25 3.56
CA LEU A 150 -13.75 -13.00 2.71
C LEU A 150 -13.05 -12.03 1.76
N ALA A 151 -11.76 -11.75 1.99
CA ALA A 151 -11.00 -10.75 1.24
C ALA A 151 -10.13 -11.42 0.17
N ALA A 152 -10.56 -11.34 -1.09
CA ALA A 152 -9.81 -11.81 -2.25
C ALA A 152 -8.74 -10.79 -2.62
N THR A 153 -7.49 -11.12 -2.33
CA THR A 153 -6.33 -10.28 -2.64
C THR A 153 -5.97 -10.42 -4.13
N PRO A 154 -5.87 -9.31 -4.88
CA PRO A 154 -5.46 -9.37 -6.27
C PRO A 154 -4.00 -9.79 -6.39
N VAL A 155 -3.67 -10.39 -7.51
CA VAL A 155 -2.29 -10.47 -8.00
C VAL A 155 -2.03 -9.18 -8.79
N PRO A 156 -1.26 -8.23 -8.25
CA PRO A 156 -1.17 -6.92 -8.86
C PRO A 156 -0.31 -6.95 -10.13
N TYR A 157 -0.93 -6.66 -11.26
CA TYR A 157 -0.28 -6.44 -12.55
C TYR A 157 -0.44 -4.99 -12.98
N SER A 158 0.62 -4.37 -13.45
CA SER A 158 0.57 -3.01 -13.98
C SER A 158 1.69 -2.79 -14.98
N ASN A 159 1.50 -1.81 -15.88
CA ASN A 159 2.61 -1.13 -16.49
C ASN A 159 3.38 -0.36 -15.43
N VAL A 160 4.66 -0.15 -15.66
CA VAL A 160 5.53 0.60 -14.75
C VAL A 160 6.48 1.48 -15.55
N VAL A 161 6.91 2.59 -14.95
CA VAL A 161 7.99 3.37 -15.53
C VAL A 161 9.33 2.72 -15.19
N GLU A 162 10.20 2.60 -16.20
CA GLU A 162 11.59 2.22 -16.01
C GLU A 162 12.48 3.38 -16.43
N ILE A 163 13.33 3.86 -15.53
CA ILE A 163 14.33 4.88 -15.80
C ILE A 163 15.73 4.29 -15.73
N THR A 164 16.62 4.82 -16.56
CA THR A 164 18.04 4.47 -16.54
C THR A 164 18.80 5.38 -15.58
N GLY A 165 20.03 5.00 -15.19
CA GLY A 165 20.84 5.75 -14.24
C GLY A 165 21.19 7.19 -14.65
N ASN A 166 20.89 7.59 -15.90
CA ASN A 166 21.12 8.93 -16.43
C ASN A 166 19.84 9.75 -16.61
N SER A 167 18.72 9.24 -16.10
CA SER A 167 17.42 9.88 -16.17
C SER A 167 16.82 9.99 -14.79
N TYR A 168 15.94 10.94 -14.61
CA TYR A 168 15.13 11.00 -13.40
C TYR A 168 13.68 11.33 -13.74
N LEU A 169 12.78 10.79 -12.95
CA LEU A 169 11.38 11.13 -12.93
C LEU A 169 11.17 12.22 -11.89
N GLN A 170 10.32 13.19 -12.15
CA GLN A 170 9.97 14.25 -11.22
C GLN A 170 8.46 14.43 -11.14
N THR A 171 7.92 14.37 -9.93
CA THR A 171 6.62 14.97 -9.66
C THR A 171 6.81 16.46 -9.40
N ARG A 172 5.75 17.25 -9.53
CA ARG A 172 5.70 18.64 -9.06
C ARG A 172 4.49 18.82 -8.18
N PHE A 173 4.49 19.86 -7.36
CA PHE A 173 3.31 20.20 -6.57
C PHE A 173 2.66 21.45 -7.13
N ALA A 174 1.32 21.58 -6.90
CA ALA A 174 0.58 22.77 -7.30
C ALA A 174 0.97 23.99 -6.45
N GLU A 175 1.43 23.75 -5.23
CA GLU A 175 1.85 24.76 -4.27
C GLU A 175 2.93 24.23 -3.32
N ASP A 176 3.55 25.09 -2.55
CA ASP A 176 4.46 24.71 -1.47
C ASP A 176 3.69 24.12 -0.30
N TYR A 177 4.19 23.02 0.27
CA TYR A 177 3.62 22.40 1.47
C TYR A 177 4.58 22.53 2.65
N LYS A 178 4.03 22.87 3.81
CA LYS A 178 4.72 22.81 5.10
C LYS A 178 3.95 21.90 6.05
N LEU A 179 4.45 20.69 6.25
CA LEU A 179 3.72 19.60 6.91
C LEU A 179 4.46 19.12 8.16
N SER A 180 3.76 19.06 9.31
CA SER A 180 4.27 18.41 10.52
C SER A 180 4.16 16.89 10.43
N SER A 181 3.11 16.39 9.79
CA SER A 181 2.92 14.96 9.52
C SER A 181 2.72 14.74 8.03
N TRP A 182 3.35 13.71 7.48
CA TRP A 182 3.28 13.36 6.05
C TRP A 182 3.78 11.95 5.80
N THR A 183 3.42 11.42 4.65
CA THR A 183 3.93 10.12 4.17
C THR A 183 4.28 10.22 2.69
N PHE A 184 5.40 9.63 2.33
CA PHE A 184 5.77 9.31 0.96
C PHE A 184 5.88 7.79 0.82
N GLU A 185 5.31 7.22 -0.24
CA GLU A 185 5.41 5.79 -0.52
C GLU A 185 5.48 5.49 -2.02
N THR A 186 6.12 4.38 -2.36
CA THR A 186 6.24 3.89 -3.74
C THR A 186 6.54 2.39 -3.78
N LEU A 187 6.16 1.73 -4.87
CA LEU A 187 6.72 0.43 -5.24
C LEU A 187 7.97 0.65 -6.08
N PHE A 188 9.04 -0.04 -5.71
CA PHE A 188 10.36 0.12 -6.28
C PHE A 188 11.01 -1.24 -6.59
N ASN A 189 11.61 -1.35 -7.79
CA ASN A 189 12.37 -2.54 -8.20
C ASN A 189 13.68 -2.10 -8.87
N PRO A 190 14.83 -2.23 -8.20
CA PRO A 190 16.14 -2.00 -8.82
C PRO A 190 16.55 -3.20 -9.67
N SER A 191 16.92 -3.01 -10.93
CA SER A 191 17.37 -4.12 -11.78
C SER A 191 18.60 -4.83 -11.22
N GLN A 192 19.44 -4.07 -10.56
CA GLN A 192 20.61 -4.56 -9.82
C GLN A 192 20.99 -3.58 -8.68
N ILE A 193 21.63 -4.08 -7.65
CA ILE A 193 22.25 -3.28 -6.61
C ILE A 193 23.70 -3.08 -7.01
N TYR A 194 24.12 -1.83 -7.20
CA TYR A 194 25.49 -1.50 -7.53
C TYR A 194 26.43 -1.74 -6.34
N THR A 195 27.59 -2.35 -6.56
CA THR A 195 28.52 -2.75 -5.50
C THR A 195 29.72 -1.81 -5.30
N GLY A 196 29.81 -0.73 -6.11
CA GLY A 196 30.89 0.26 -6.01
C GLY A 196 30.63 1.35 -4.97
N ASN A 197 31.62 2.22 -4.76
CA ASN A 197 31.52 3.38 -3.84
C ASN A 197 30.68 4.52 -4.41
N THR A 198 29.52 4.23 -4.98
CA THR A 198 28.67 5.22 -5.64
C THR A 198 27.30 5.26 -4.96
N THR A 199 26.85 6.46 -4.68
CA THR A 199 25.51 6.72 -4.18
C THR A 199 24.52 6.73 -5.34
N THR A 200 23.44 5.96 -5.23
CA THR A 200 22.31 6.02 -6.16
C THR A 200 21.07 6.56 -5.46
N TRP A 201 20.44 7.54 -6.08
CA TRP A 201 19.24 8.16 -5.51
C TRP A 201 18.00 7.30 -5.80
N LEU A 202 17.25 6.97 -4.76
CA LEU A 202 15.97 6.30 -4.87
C LEU A 202 14.87 7.34 -5.05
N ALA A 203 14.74 8.26 -4.09
CA ALA A 203 13.80 9.37 -4.12
C ALA A 203 14.28 10.52 -3.25
N SER A 204 13.94 11.74 -3.62
CA SER A 204 14.26 12.93 -2.83
C SER A 204 13.29 14.07 -3.07
N ALA A 205 13.02 14.85 -2.02
CA ALA A 205 12.35 16.14 -2.11
C ALA A 205 13.32 17.20 -1.55
N ILE A 206 13.92 17.98 -2.42
CA ILE A 206 14.97 18.96 -2.08
C ILE A 206 14.50 20.33 -2.48
N GLY A 207 14.79 21.34 -1.66
CA GLY A 207 14.53 22.73 -1.97
C GLY A 207 15.59 23.66 -1.36
N TYR A 208 15.49 24.94 -1.65
CA TYR A 208 16.33 25.96 -1.02
C TYR A 208 15.52 26.81 -0.06
N TYR A 209 16.18 27.24 1.01
CA TYR A 209 15.70 28.35 1.82
C TYR A 209 16.84 29.35 2.04
N GLU A 210 16.50 30.59 2.33
CA GLU A 210 17.48 31.64 2.65
C GLU A 210 17.63 31.79 4.17
N GLN A 211 18.88 31.81 4.62
CA GLN A 211 19.20 32.14 6.00
C GLN A 211 20.39 33.12 6.04
N GLY A 212 20.14 34.33 6.51
CA GLY A 212 21.19 35.36 6.61
C GLY A 212 21.83 35.74 5.29
N GLY A 213 21.07 35.74 4.17
CA GLY A 213 21.56 36.02 2.82
C GLY A 213 22.33 34.86 2.16
N THR A 214 22.34 33.69 2.78
CA THR A 214 22.94 32.48 2.23
C THR A 214 21.85 31.50 1.84
N LYS A 215 21.88 31.02 0.59
CA LYS A 215 21.01 29.94 0.15
C LYS A 215 21.50 28.62 0.73
N ILE A 216 20.63 27.94 1.45
CA ILE A 216 20.90 26.64 2.07
C ILE A 216 19.98 25.60 1.45
N ILE A 217 20.56 24.48 1.00
CA ILE A 217 19.76 23.34 0.55
C ILE A 217 19.08 22.73 1.77
N GLN A 218 17.76 22.67 1.74
CA GLN A 218 16.97 21.97 2.73
C GLN A 218 16.36 20.74 2.09
N ASP A 219 16.70 19.58 2.63
CA ASP A 219 16.06 18.33 2.23
C ASP A 219 14.72 18.19 2.96
N GLY A 220 13.62 18.09 2.22
CA GLY A 220 12.37 17.57 2.74
C GLY A 220 12.62 16.14 3.20
N PHE A 221 13.03 15.28 2.27
CA PHE A 221 13.64 13.98 2.54
C PHE A 221 14.58 13.57 1.42
N MET A 222 15.45 12.62 1.73
CA MET A 222 16.38 12.01 0.78
C MET A 222 16.52 10.52 1.09
N LEU A 223 16.23 9.67 0.11
CA LEU A 223 16.45 8.23 0.17
C LEU A 223 17.41 7.82 -0.93
N ARG A 224 18.46 7.12 -0.58
CA ARG A 224 19.49 6.67 -1.53
C ARG A 224 20.05 5.30 -1.16
N LEU A 225 20.58 4.59 -2.12
CA LEU A 225 21.28 3.33 -1.94
C LEU A 225 22.77 3.58 -1.88
N GLY A 226 23.41 2.99 -0.87
CA GLY A 226 24.84 3.15 -0.65
C GLY A 226 25.24 4.53 -0.14
N ASP A 227 26.54 4.72 0.01
CA ASP A 227 27.14 5.99 0.42
C ASP A 227 28.54 6.13 -0.18
N SER A 228 28.84 7.27 -0.78
CA SER A 228 30.12 7.60 -1.38
C SER A 228 31.30 7.62 -0.39
N GLY A 229 31.02 7.59 0.91
CA GLY A 229 32.03 7.51 1.97
C GLY A 229 32.50 6.09 2.34
N GLY A 230 32.04 5.05 1.65
CA GLY A 230 32.57 3.69 1.75
C GLY A 230 32.13 2.86 2.96
N GLY A 231 31.19 3.33 3.79
CA GLY A 231 30.80 2.62 5.01
C GLY A 231 29.47 1.87 4.94
N THR A 232 28.63 2.16 3.96
CA THR A 232 27.27 1.58 3.88
C THR A 232 27.14 0.61 2.72
N LYS A 233 26.59 -0.58 2.98
CA LYS A 233 26.26 -1.53 1.92
C LYS A 233 25.25 -0.92 0.95
N ASN A 234 25.51 -1.04 -0.35
CA ASN A 234 24.67 -0.45 -1.39
C ASN A 234 23.23 -0.99 -1.44
N SER A 235 22.98 -2.13 -0.79
CA SER A 235 21.64 -2.70 -0.63
C SER A 235 20.80 -2.03 0.47
N LEU A 236 21.42 -1.22 1.34
CA LEU A 236 20.71 -0.55 2.43
C LEU A 236 20.28 0.86 2.02
N ILE A 237 19.05 1.23 2.35
CA ILE A 237 18.57 2.58 2.17
C ILE A 237 19.25 3.47 3.20
N ASN A 238 19.88 4.51 2.70
CA ASN A 238 20.43 5.60 3.49
C ASN A 238 19.49 6.79 3.33
N GLY A 239 18.94 7.27 4.42
CA GLY A 239 17.94 8.33 4.41
C GLY A 239 18.29 9.49 5.32
N MET A 240 17.72 10.64 4.99
CA MET A 240 17.71 11.85 5.79
C MET A 240 16.36 12.54 5.63
N VAL A 241 15.87 13.14 6.70
CA VAL A 241 14.67 14.00 6.69
C VAL A 241 14.99 15.25 7.49
N SER A 242 14.79 16.42 6.89
CA SER A 242 14.83 17.71 7.59
C SER A 242 15.89 17.79 8.71
N ARG A 243 17.16 17.55 8.36
CA ARG A 243 18.31 17.54 9.30
C ARG A 243 18.31 16.43 10.36
N SER A 244 17.56 15.35 10.19
CA SER A 244 17.62 14.21 11.14
C SER A 244 19.01 13.56 11.25
N GLY A 245 19.95 13.97 10.41
CA GLY A 245 21.19 13.26 10.20
C GLY A 245 20.99 12.03 9.33
N LYS A 246 22.10 11.40 8.94
CA LYS A 246 22.10 10.21 8.11
C LYS A 246 21.63 9.00 8.92
N GLN A 247 20.61 8.33 8.43
CA GLN A 247 20.09 7.08 8.97
C GLN A 247 20.28 5.95 7.96
N ILE A 248 20.49 4.74 8.43
CA ILE A 248 20.72 3.57 7.58
C ILE A 248 19.69 2.51 7.93
N SER A 249 18.99 2.02 6.91
CA SER A 249 18.04 0.92 7.06
C SER A 249 18.74 -0.36 7.51
N SER A 250 18.12 -1.09 8.43
CA SER A 250 18.54 -2.45 8.82
C SER A 250 18.11 -3.52 7.81
N ILE A 251 17.20 -3.17 6.88
CA ILE A 251 16.59 -4.09 5.92
C ILE A 251 17.21 -3.85 4.55
N PRO A 252 17.92 -4.86 3.97
CA PRO A 252 18.49 -4.73 2.65
C PRO A 252 17.42 -4.88 1.56
N LEU A 253 17.59 -4.13 0.47
CA LEU A 253 16.90 -4.37 -0.78
C LEU A 253 17.60 -5.48 -1.57
N GLN A 254 16.86 -6.17 -2.39
CA GLN A 254 17.36 -7.20 -3.31
C GLN A 254 17.23 -6.74 -4.76
N SER A 255 18.20 -7.12 -5.58
CA SER A 255 18.17 -6.83 -7.03
C SER A 255 17.01 -7.55 -7.70
N ASN A 256 16.37 -6.86 -8.63
CA ASN A 256 15.28 -7.38 -9.45
C ASN A 256 14.02 -7.81 -8.67
N ILE A 257 13.90 -7.43 -7.39
CA ILE A 257 12.77 -7.73 -6.52
C ILE A 257 11.93 -6.47 -6.29
N TRP A 258 10.62 -6.61 -6.26
CA TRP A 258 9.71 -5.53 -5.88
C TRP A 258 9.73 -5.29 -4.37
N HIS A 259 9.90 -4.04 -4.02
CA HIS A 259 9.85 -3.55 -2.64
C HIS A 259 8.82 -2.43 -2.50
N HIS A 260 8.08 -2.43 -1.41
CA HIS A 260 7.32 -1.27 -0.98
C HIS A 260 8.18 -0.45 -0.03
N ILE A 261 8.41 0.80 -0.40
CA ILE A 261 9.19 1.75 0.39
C ILE A 261 8.25 2.85 0.85
N ALA A 262 8.22 3.10 2.15
CA ALA A 262 7.48 4.22 2.70
C ALA A 262 8.32 4.94 3.76
N ILE A 263 8.28 6.27 3.74
CA ILE A 263 8.82 7.11 4.81
C ILE A 263 7.68 7.93 5.39
N VAL A 264 7.51 7.81 6.69
CA VAL A 264 6.46 8.46 7.47
C VAL A 264 7.11 9.44 8.42
N CYS A 265 6.63 10.66 8.44
CA CYS A 265 6.94 11.64 9.46
C CYS A 265 5.66 11.95 10.23
N ASP A 266 5.67 11.79 11.54
CA ASP A 266 4.56 12.09 12.42
C ASP A 266 5.03 13.05 13.51
N GLU A 267 4.65 14.34 13.39
CA GLU A 267 5.07 15.40 14.29
C GLU A 267 6.58 15.43 14.60
N GLY A 268 7.39 15.11 13.58
CA GLY A 268 8.85 15.04 13.69
C GLY A 268 9.41 13.64 14.01
N ASP A 269 8.58 12.67 14.34
CA ASP A 269 8.99 11.25 14.42
C ASP A 269 9.03 10.64 13.04
N ILE A 270 10.20 10.15 12.64
CA ILE A 270 10.44 9.60 11.32
C ILE A 270 10.56 8.09 11.41
N THR A 271 9.84 7.38 10.52
CA THR A 271 10.00 5.94 10.34
C THR A 271 10.12 5.61 8.86
N LEU A 272 11.19 4.91 8.49
CA LEU A 272 11.30 4.27 7.18
C LEU A 272 10.75 2.85 7.28
N TYR A 273 9.83 2.50 6.40
CA TYR A 273 9.34 1.14 6.22
C TYR A 273 9.85 0.55 4.92
N VAL A 274 10.29 -0.70 4.99
CA VAL A 274 10.62 -1.54 3.83
C VAL A 274 9.74 -2.78 3.90
N ASN A 275 8.83 -2.94 2.96
CA ASN A 275 7.86 -4.04 2.92
C ASN A 275 7.00 -4.16 4.19
N GLY A 276 6.65 -3.02 4.80
CA GLY A 276 5.89 -2.97 6.05
C GLY A 276 6.70 -3.21 7.33
N ASN A 277 8.00 -3.44 7.22
CA ASN A 277 8.89 -3.60 8.37
C ASN A 277 9.72 -2.34 8.61
N VAL A 278 9.99 -2.02 9.88
CA VAL A 278 10.76 -0.84 10.25
C VAL A 278 12.22 -0.99 9.83
N GLY A 279 12.68 -0.16 8.90
CA GLY A 279 14.06 -0.09 8.46
C GLY A 279 14.93 0.78 9.39
N TYR A 280 14.43 1.95 9.76
CA TYR A 280 15.00 2.80 10.81
C TYR A 280 13.93 3.75 11.39
N THR A 281 14.26 4.32 12.55
CA THR A 281 13.53 5.46 13.15
C THR A 281 14.51 6.61 13.42
N ALA A 282 14.00 7.85 13.38
CA ALA A 282 14.78 9.05 13.65
C ALA A 282 13.89 10.19 14.16
N LYS A 283 14.50 11.29 14.56
CA LYS A 283 13.79 12.55 14.84
C LYS A 283 14.15 13.59 13.78
N SER A 284 13.16 14.30 13.29
CA SER A 284 13.37 15.47 12.45
C SER A 284 14.07 16.58 13.24
N GLY A 285 14.93 17.33 12.58
CA GLY A 285 15.50 18.55 13.15
C GLY A 285 14.55 19.75 13.12
N TYR A 286 13.34 19.59 12.58
CA TYR A 286 12.34 20.65 12.42
C TYR A 286 10.95 20.17 12.83
N ALA A 287 10.13 21.12 13.36
CA ALA A 287 8.73 20.84 13.71
C ALA A 287 7.84 20.55 12.49
N ALA A 288 8.23 21.01 11.31
CA ALA A 288 7.53 20.75 10.06
C ALA A 288 8.53 20.65 8.90
N THR A 289 8.24 19.80 7.95
CA THR A 289 9.01 19.60 6.73
C THR A 289 8.47 20.50 5.63
N GLN A 290 9.37 21.18 4.91
CA GLN A 290 9.03 22.02 3.76
C GLN A 290 9.19 21.23 2.47
N PHE A 291 8.16 21.27 1.61
CA PHE A 291 8.15 20.74 0.25
C PHE A 291 7.90 21.89 -0.72
N TYR A 292 8.69 21.97 -1.78
CA TYR A 292 8.65 23.08 -2.72
C TYR A 292 7.96 22.67 -4.02
N ALA A 293 7.05 23.50 -4.51
CA ALA A 293 6.22 23.23 -5.68
C ALA A 293 7.04 22.87 -6.94
N LEU A 294 8.02 23.69 -7.25
CA LEU A 294 8.85 23.48 -8.45
C LEU A 294 9.73 22.23 -8.40
N ASN A 295 10.12 21.83 -7.20
CA ASN A 295 11.03 20.71 -7.00
C ASN A 295 10.30 19.38 -6.86
N GLY A 296 9.16 19.36 -6.18
CA GLY A 296 8.37 18.14 -5.98
C GLY A 296 9.21 17.00 -5.39
N ILE A 297 8.98 15.80 -5.90
CA ILE A 297 9.74 14.59 -5.56
C ILE A 297 10.44 14.09 -6.81
N ARG A 298 11.73 13.83 -6.70
CA ARG A 298 12.58 13.29 -7.77
C ARG A 298 12.96 11.85 -7.48
N PHE A 299 13.02 11.04 -8.52
CA PHE A 299 13.36 9.61 -8.50
C PHE A 299 14.49 9.35 -9.47
N GLY A 300 15.52 8.63 -9.04
CA GLY A 300 16.70 8.37 -9.86
C GLY A 300 17.77 9.44 -9.76
N ASN A 301 18.81 9.30 -10.55
CA ASN A 301 20.01 10.15 -10.50
C ASN A 301 19.93 11.33 -11.46
N GLU A 302 20.28 12.51 -10.97
CA GLU A 302 20.44 13.71 -11.82
C GLU A 302 21.72 13.71 -12.65
N SER A 303 22.79 13.11 -12.14
CA SER A 303 24.07 13.07 -12.83
C SER A 303 24.68 11.69 -12.66
N ALA A 304 24.80 10.97 -13.74
CA ALA A 304 25.59 9.75 -13.75
C ALA A 304 27.08 10.12 -13.81
N SER A 305 27.74 9.99 -12.70
CA SER A 305 29.19 9.82 -12.71
C SER A 305 29.46 8.32 -12.74
N GLY A 306 30.08 7.83 -13.80
CA GLY A 306 30.54 6.45 -13.90
C GLY A 306 29.49 5.47 -14.46
N ASN A 307 29.66 4.19 -14.11
CA ASN A 307 28.90 3.05 -14.68
C ASN A 307 27.42 2.92 -14.31
N LEU A 308 26.78 4.01 -13.88
CA LEU A 308 25.37 3.99 -13.48
C LEU A 308 24.38 3.94 -14.65
N GLY A 309 24.86 4.22 -15.86
CA GLY A 309 24.01 4.22 -17.06
C GLY A 309 23.35 2.88 -17.39
N SER A 310 23.90 1.77 -16.89
CA SER A 310 23.32 0.42 -17.04
C SER A 310 22.28 0.09 -15.97
N LEU A 311 22.22 0.85 -14.88
CA LEU A 311 21.24 0.63 -13.82
C LEU A 311 19.86 1.03 -14.32
N ARG A 312 18.88 0.22 -13.98
CA ARG A 312 17.47 0.46 -14.28
C ARG A 312 16.69 0.44 -12.98
N TYR A 313 15.86 1.44 -12.81
CA TYR A 313 14.98 1.59 -11.68
C TYR A 313 13.55 1.63 -12.14
N ARG A 314 12.71 0.75 -11.59
CA ARG A 314 11.29 0.65 -11.90
C ARG A 314 10.49 1.18 -10.76
N TYR A 315 9.53 2.04 -11.08
CA TYR A 315 8.66 2.68 -10.11
C TYR A 315 7.21 2.55 -10.54
N CYS A 316 6.34 2.42 -9.57
CA CYS A 316 4.89 2.60 -9.73
C CYS A 316 4.26 2.93 -8.37
N GLN A 317 2.99 3.32 -8.37
CA GLN A 317 2.22 3.60 -7.15
C GLN A 317 2.89 4.66 -6.26
N VAL A 318 3.35 5.75 -6.87
CA VAL A 318 3.93 6.88 -6.12
C VAL A 318 2.81 7.67 -5.45
N ARG A 319 2.86 7.79 -4.13
CA ARG A 319 1.86 8.52 -3.34
C ARG A 319 2.51 9.45 -2.34
N PHE A 320 1.90 10.63 -2.19
CA PHE A 320 2.30 11.63 -1.23
C PHE A 320 1.08 12.09 -0.42
N TRP A 321 1.22 12.10 0.90
CA TRP A 321 0.14 12.32 1.86
C TRP A 321 0.47 13.47 2.81
N SER A 322 -0.56 14.22 3.21
CA SER A 322 -0.48 15.23 4.29
C SER A 322 -0.74 14.65 5.68
N VAL A 323 -0.72 13.34 5.83
CA VAL A 323 -0.95 12.61 7.08
C VAL A 323 0.13 11.54 7.27
N ALA A 324 0.41 11.20 8.52
CA ALA A 324 1.19 10.01 8.86
C ALA A 324 0.30 8.77 8.67
N ARG A 325 0.75 7.84 7.81
CA ARG A 325 0.06 6.57 7.57
C ARG A 325 0.55 5.52 8.55
N SER A 326 -0.37 4.76 9.16
CA SER A 326 -0.01 3.60 9.97
C SER A 326 0.57 2.47 9.11
N VAL A 327 1.32 1.56 9.72
CA VAL A 327 1.86 0.38 9.04
C VAL A 327 0.76 -0.52 8.48
N GLU A 328 -0.38 -0.58 9.15
CA GLU A 328 -1.56 -1.34 8.70
C GLU A 328 -2.15 -0.72 7.44
N GLU A 329 -2.34 0.59 7.41
CA GLU A 329 -2.81 1.31 6.22
C GLU A 329 -1.85 1.14 5.04
N LEU A 330 -0.53 1.22 5.28
CA LEU A 330 0.49 1.00 4.26
C LEU A 330 0.44 -0.42 3.69
N ASN A 331 0.22 -1.43 4.53
CA ASN A 331 0.15 -2.82 4.11
C ASN A 331 -1.16 -3.15 3.39
N ASN A 332 -2.28 -2.70 3.93
CA ASN A 332 -3.61 -2.98 3.39
C ASN A 332 -3.87 -2.30 2.04
N ASN A 333 -3.24 -1.14 1.81
CA ASN A 333 -3.45 -0.33 0.61
C ASN A 333 -2.21 -0.27 -0.30
N ARG A 334 -1.30 -1.21 -0.17
CA ARG A 334 0.02 -1.19 -0.83
C ARG A 334 -0.06 -1.02 -2.34
N TYR A 335 -1.01 -1.66 -3.00
CA TYR A 335 -1.08 -1.72 -4.47
C TYR A 335 -2.05 -0.72 -5.09
N ALA A 336 -3.01 -0.23 -4.33
CA ALA A 336 -3.94 0.79 -4.78
C ALA A 336 -4.63 1.49 -3.60
N VAL A 337 -5.05 2.74 -3.85
CA VAL A 337 -5.94 3.51 -2.99
C VAL A 337 -6.95 4.27 -3.88
N PRO A 338 -8.16 4.57 -3.39
CA PRO A 338 -9.03 5.53 -4.05
C PRO A 338 -8.33 6.89 -4.16
N ALA A 339 -8.49 7.56 -5.31
CA ALA A 339 -7.82 8.84 -5.58
C ALA A 339 -8.33 9.98 -4.68
N ASP A 340 -9.50 9.82 -4.11
CA ASP A 340 -10.16 10.77 -3.20
C ASP A 340 -9.93 10.45 -1.72
N THR A 341 -9.05 9.48 -1.40
CA THR A 341 -8.73 9.13 -0.01
C THR A 341 -8.30 10.36 0.79
N PRO A 342 -8.90 10.61 1.97
CA PRO A 342 -8.53 11.74 2.80
C PRO A 342 -7.04 11.80 3.12
N GLY A 343 -6.46 12.99 3.01
CA GLY A 343 -5.02 13.21 3.24
C GLY A 343 -4.11 12.88 2.04
N LEU A 344 -4.62 12.24 0.99
CA LEU A 344 -3.84 12.01 -0.22
C LEU A 344 -3.69 13.32 -1.01
N LEU A 345 -2.45 13.81 -1.10
CA LEU A 345 -2.10 15.03 -1.82
C LEU A 345 -1.80 14.77 -3.29
N GLY A 346 -1.08 13.71 -3.61
CA GLY A 346 -0.73 13.33 -4.98
C GLY A 346 -0.60 11.82 -5.14
N TYR A 347 -1.04 11.30 -6.28
CA TYR A 347 -1.01 9.89 -6.63
C TYR A 347 -0.68 9.67 -8.10
N TRP A 348 0.56 9.37 -8.38
CA TRP A 348 1.04 9.04 -9.72
C TRP A 348 1.21 7.52 -9.82
N LYS A 349 0.28 6.88 -10.52
CA LYS A 349 0.31 5.41 -10.71
C LYS A 349 1.50 4.97 -11.55
N LEU A 350 1.96 5.83 -12.48
CA LEU A 350 3.06 5.61 -13.42
C LEU A 350 2.83 4.42 -14.38
N ASN A 351 1.58 4.09 -14.64
CA ASN A 351 1.17 2.97 -15.48
C ASN A 351 0.69 3.37 -16.88
N GLU A 352 0.50 4.66 -17.09
CA GLU A 352 0.08 5.26 -18.35
C GLU A 352 0.77 6.60 -18.53
N TYR A 353 1.07 6.98 -19.77
CA TYR A 353 1.67 8.27 -20.08
C TYR A 353 0.99 8.92 -21.28
N THR A 354 1.16 10.22 -21.40
CA THR A 354 0.89 10.98 -22.60
C THR A 354 2.19 11.64 -23.09
N GLU A 355 2.38 11.71 -24.39
CA GLU A 355 3.45 12.52 -24.95
C GLU A 355 3.06 14.00 -24.87
N GLY A 356 4.01 14.83 -24.46
CA GLY A 356 3.76 16.25 -24.27
C GLY A 356 5.04 17.04 -24.10
N LYS A 357 4.88 18.31 -23.77
CA LYS A 357 5.99 19.22 -23.50
C LYS A 357 5.94 19.69 -22.06
N ALA A 358 7.11 19.86 -21.47
CA ALA A 358 7.25 20.44 -20.14
C ALA A 358 8.45 21.38 -20.08
N MET A 359 8.35 22.38 -19.20
CA MET A 359 9.46 23.24 -18.84
C MET A 359 10.37 22.46 -17.89
N VAL A 360 11.63 22.26 -18.31
CA VAL A 360 12.66 21.55 -17.53
C VAL A 360 13.91 22.41 -17.42
N PRO A 361 14.76 22.25 -16.39
CA PRO A 361 16.03 22.94 -16.33
C PRO A 361 16.88 22.68 -17.58
N GLY A 362 17.45 23.72 -18.16
CA GLY A 362 18.31 23.60 -19.34
C GLY A 362 19.64 22.88 -19.07
N SER A 363 20.00 22.69 -17.80
CA SER A 363 21.16 21.92 -17.33
C SER A 363 20.78 21.13 -16.08
N SER A 364 21.59 20.13 -15.70
CA SER A 364 21.38 19.37 -14.46
C SER A 364 21.56 20.29 -13.25
N VAL A 365 20.51 20.37 -12.43
CA VAL A 365 20.51 21.15 -11.18
C VAL A 365 20.02 20.28 -10.03
N LYS A 366 20.62 20.44 -8.85
CA LYS A 366 20.16 19.72 -7.65
C LYS A 366 18.79 20.18 -7.20
N CYS A 367 18.48 21.44 -7.41
CA CYS A 367 17.25 22.10 -7.03
C CYS A 367 16.89 23.15 -8.08
N ILE A 368 15.62 23.26 -8.43
CA ILE A 368 15.10 24.28 -9.30
C ILE A 368 14.82 25.53 -8.44
N GLU A 369 15.38 26.66 -8.85
CA GLU A 369 15.17 27.98 -8.24
C GLU A 369 14.33 28.84 -9.20
N GLU A 370 13.80 29.96 -8.71
CA GLU A 370 12.96 30.86 -9.51
C GLU A 370 13.69 31.39 -10.76
N ASP A 371 15.01 31.61 -10.64
CA ASP A 371 15.89 32.10 -11.71
C ASP A 371 16.56 30.98 -12.52
N THR A 372 16.24 29.69 -12.23
CA THR A 372 16.78 28.58 -13.00
C THR A 372 16.33 28.67 -14.46
N PRO A 373 17.27 28.73 -15.43
CA PRO A 373 16.89 28.74 -16.84
C PRO A 373 16.13 27.47 -17.22
N MET A 374 14.90 27.64 -17.67
CA MET A 374 14.02 26.55 -18.06
C MET A 374 13.91 26.49 -19.58
N THR A 375 13.84 25.26 -20.11
CA THR A 375 13.67 24.99 -21.54
C THR A 375 12.45 24.10 -21.74
N GLU A 376 11.62 24.43 -22.73
CA GLU A 376 10.53 23.56 -23.16
C GLU A 376 11.09 22.32 -23.86
N THR A 377 10.76 21.15 -23.38
CA THR A 377 11.29 19.89 -23.88
C THR A 377 10.17 18.87 -24.07
N GLU A 378 10.23 18.12 -25.15
CA GLU A 378 9.38 16.94 -25.37
C GLU A 378 9.65 15.90 -24.27
N THR A 379 8.60 15.38 -23.64
CA THR A 379 8.71 14.42 -22.54
C THR A 379 7.48 13.54 -22.43
N TYR A 380 7.53 12.57 -21.52
CA TYR A 380 6.39 11.75 -21.12
C TYR A 380 5.81 12.30 -19.81
N LEU A 381 4.49 12.45 -19.80
CA LEU A 381 3.71 12.98 -18.70
C LEU A 381 2.89 11.87 -18.07
N PHE A 382 2.96 11.73 -16.75
CA PHE A 382 2.23 10.74 -15.97
C PHE A 382 1.21 11.44 -15.09
N LYS A 383 -0.06 11.16 -15.35
CA LYS A 383 -1.17 11.84 -14.70
C LYS A 383 -1.17 11.64 -13.17
N ASP A 384 -1.40 12.72 -12.44
CA ASP A 384 -1.83 12.63 -11.05
C ASP A 384 -3.28 12.17 -10.97
N ALA A 385 -3.51 10.99 -10.38
CA ALA A 385 -4.84 10.39 -10.26
C ALA A 385 -5.78 11.17 -9.34
N THR A 386 -5.25 11.97 -8.40
CA THR A 386 -6.07 12.83 -7.53
C THR A 386 -6.59 14.06 -8.25
N GLY A 387 -5.96 14.47 -9.36
CA GLY A 387 -6.24 15.72 -10.06
C GLY A 387 -5.86 16.99 -9.30
N LYS A 388 -5.13 16.87 -8.18
CA LYS A 388 -4.72 17.99 -7.32
C LYS A 388 -3.33 18.51 -7.68
N GLN A 389 -2.50 17.69 -8.31
CA GLN A 389 -1.10 17.99 -8.62
C GLN A 389 -0.85 18.02 -10.13
N PRO A 390 0.21 18.71 -10.58
CA PRO A 390 0.70 18.56 -11.94
C PRO A 390 1.11 17.12 -12.26
N ASP A 391 1.06 16.76 -13.53
CA ASP A 391 1.55 15.48 -14.01
C ASP A 391 3.05 15.34 -13.71
N ALA A 392 3.48 14.13 -13.36
CA ALA A 392 4.88 13.81 -13.23
C ALA A 392 5.52 13.73 -14.62
N LEU A 393 6.80 14.04 -14.71
CA LEU A 393 7.52 14.10 -15.98
C LEU A 393 8.89 13.42 -15.89
N ILE A 394 9.40 12.97 -17.03
CA ILE A 394 10.74 12.41 -17.12
C ILE A 394 11.69 13.45 -17.69
N HIS A 395 12.80 13.67 -16.98
CA HIS A 395 13.93 14.46 -17.47
C HIS A 395 14.91 13.57 -18.20
N ARG A 396 15.29 13.95 -19.41
CA ARG A 396 16.33 13.29 -20.20
C ARG A 396 17.69 13.87 -19.86
N ALA A 397 18.62 13.03 -19.44
CA ALA A 397 20.01 13.44 -19.31
C ALA A 397 20.70 13.60 -20.68
N SER A 398 20.21 12.88 -21.71
CA SER A 398 20.63 13.02 -23.09
C SER A 398 19.52 12.57 -24.04
N ALA A 399 19.55 13.05 -25.31
CA ALA A 399 18.59 12.69 -26.35
C ALA A 399 18.53 11.19 -26.69
N ASN A 400 19.52 10.43 -26.26
CA ASN A 400 19.66 9.00 -26.56
C ASN A 400 19.28 8.07 -25.39
N THR A 401 18.76 8.59 -24.29
CA THR A 401 18.34 7.74 -23.16
C THR A 401 16.94 7.22 -23.42
N PRO A 402 16.76 5.93 -23.71
CA PRO A 402 15.42 5.40 -23.96
C PRO A 402 14.63 5.35 -22.66
N TYR A 403 13.38 5.74 -22.73
CA TYR A 403 12.40 5.45 -21.68
C TYR A 403 11.75 4.14 -22.05
N ILE A 404 11.84 3.16 -21.16
CA ILE A 404 11.18 1.89 -21.38
C ILE A 404 9.90 1.90 -20.55
N PHE A 405 8.79 2.03 -21.25
CA PHE A 405 7.49 1.75 -20.67
C PHE A 405 7.23 0.27 -20.87
N THR A 406 7.37 -0.50 -19.80
CA THR A 406 7.30 -1.95 -19.90
C THR A 406 5.86 -2.43 -19.74
N PRO A 407 5.35 -3.28 -20.65
CA PRO A 407 3.98 -3.76 -20.57
C PRO A 407 3.75 -4.62 -19.33
N ASP A 408 2.49 -4.67 -18.92
CA ASP A 408 1.92 -5.34 -17.75
C ASP A 408 2.82 -6.39 -17.10
N LYS A 409 3.36 -6.05 -15.95
CA LYS A 409 4.20 -6.94 -15.14
C LYS A 409 3.60 -7.11 -13.75
N ARG A 410 3.88 -8.24 -13.13
CA ARG A 410 3.53 -8.47 -11.73
C ARG A 410 4.36 -7.55 -10.84
N ILE A 411 3.68 -6.68 -10.08
CA ILE A 411 4.31 -5.68 -9.21
C ILE A 411 4.24 -6.06 -7.72
N GLU A 412 4.02 -7.34 -7.44
CA GLU A 412 3.85 -7.84 -6.08
C GLU A 412 5.18 -7.84 -5.32
N VAL A 413 5.15 -7.34 -4.08
CA VAL A 413 6.31 -7.29 -3.19
C VAL A 413 6.86 -8.69 -2.94
N GLY A 414 8.17 -8.84 -3.05
CA GLY A 414 8.87 -10.13 -2.94
C GLY A 414 8.96 -10.91 -4.25
N TYR A 415 8.32 -10.46 -5.32
CA TYR A 415 8.42 -11.08 -6.63
C TYR A 415 9.47 -10.40 -7.50
N THR A 416 10.09 -11.18 -8.38
CA THR A 416 11.04 -10.66 -9.37
C THR A 416 10.31 -9.88 -10.46
N TRP A 417 11.07 -9.13 -11.23
CA TRP A 417 10.57 -8.46 -12.44
C TRP A 417 9.88 -9.42 -13.43
N ASP A 418 10.33 -10.66 -13.50
CA ASP A 418 9.76 -11.69 -14.38
C ASP A 418 8.56 -12.41 -13.75
N GLY A 419 8.15 -12.03 -12.55
CA GLY A 419 6.96 -12.55 -11.88
C GLY A 419 7.19 -13.84 -11.10
N VAL A 420 8.43 -14.17 -10.74
CA VAL A 420 8.78 -15.35 -9.93
C VAL A 420 8.94 -14.91 -8.47
N LEU A 421 8.41 -15.71 -7.53
CA LEU A 421 8.62 -15.48 -6.11
C LEU A 421 10.12 -15.65 -5.78
N ALA A 422 10.72 -14.65 -5.16
CA ALA A 422 12.11 -14.74 -4.72
C ALA A 422 12.22 -15.75 -3.56
N GLN A 423 13.20 -16.65 -3.66
CA GLN A 423 13.51 -17.66 -2.64
C GLN A 423 14.30 -17.06 -1.47
#